data_53fb309d92417d0bdbd99fb4baf9731f
#
_entry.id   53fb309d92417d0bdbd99fb4baf9731f
#
_cell.length_a   1.000
_cell.length_b   1.000
_cell.length_c   1.000
_cell.angle_alpha   90.00
_cell.angle_beta   90.00
_cell.angle_gamma   90.00
#
_symmetry.space_group_name_H-M   'P 1'
#
loop_
_entity.id
_entity.type
_entity.pdbx_description
1 polymer ?
#
loop_
_entity_poly.entity_id
_entity_poly.type
_entity_poly.pdbx_seq_one_letter_code
_entity_poly.pdbx_strand_id
1 'polypeptide(L)'
;MLYPKKSTYLFCFLMVLLGLCVALPSALSASQRQSLPSWFPSQTVNLGLDLQGGVYVLLQANMEEAKQSLWQDIRSGAAAALREAGTFPLSVVGGDKGLTFTFEDKAPMEKITETIRGVAGNDYVVKADQGVVRVSLSETGEKTFEKDMMQKALDTLRVRLNETGLKEPSVQQQGKDLINVQFPGVDDPSRIKDILGRTAKLSFHLVDETLSQTYNQSIRLPASKMALSMKPEGDAMPMVLV
;
A
#
# COMPACT_ATOMS: atom_id res chain seq x y z
N MET A 1 -12.57 -60.56 24.93
CA MET A 1 -11.79 -59.90 23.80
C MET A 1 -12.72 -59.84 22.60
N LEU A 2 -13.11 -58.62 22.22
CA LEU A 2 -13.96 -58.38 21.04
C LEU A 2 -13.07 -58.41 19.80
N TYR A 3 -13.09 -59.48 19.05
CA TYR A 3 -12.43 -59.56 17.75
C TYR A 3 -13.23 -58.69 16.75
N PRO A 4 -12.61 -57.69 16.12
CA PRO A 4 -13.31 -56.86 15.12
C PRO A 4 -13.70 -57.75 13.93
N LYS A 5 -14.89 -57.47 13.36
CA LYS A 5 -15.40 -58.22 12.19
C LYS A 5 -14.47 -57.98 10.98
N LYS A 6 -14.35 -58.99 10.11
CA LYS A 6 -13.54 -58.89 8.86
C LYS A 6 -13.86 -57.64 8.03
N SER A 7 -15.10 -57.18 8.05
CA SER A 7 -15.57 -55.95 7.44
C SER A 7 -14.88 -54.68 8.01
N THR A 8 -14.53 -54.66 9.30
CA THR A 8 -13.84 -53.54 9.93
C THR A 8 -12.38 -53.44 9.45
N TYR A 9 -11.71 -54.54 9.27
CA TYR A 9 -10.36 -54.59 8.71
C TYR A 9 -10.33 -54.12 7.25
N LEU A 10 -11.32 -54.55 6.45
CA LEU A 10 -11.47 -54.14 5.08
C LEU A 10 -11.71 -52.60 4.99
N PHE A 11 -12.58 -52.09 5.86
CA PHE A 11 -12.86 -50.63 5.92
C PHE A 11 -11.62 -49.81 6.32
N CYS A 12 -10.88 -50.24 7.33
CA CYS A 12 -9.63 -49.61 7.75
C CYS A 12 -8.57 -49.63 6.62
N PHE A 13 -8.44 -50.78 5.94
CA PHE A 13 -7.51 -50.88 4.80
C PHE A 13 -7.88 -49.94 3.65
N LEU A 14 -9.17 -49.86 3.35
CA LEU A 14 -9.66 -48.96 2.30
C LEU A 14 -9.45 -47.47 2.65
N MET A 15 -9.62 -47.10 3.92
CA MET A 15 -9.35 -45.75 4.42
C MET A 15 -7.86 -45.40 4.36
N VAL A 16 -6.97 -46.35 4.71
CA VAL A 16 -5.52 -46.14 4.60
C VAL A 16 -5.10 -45.98 3.13
N LEU A 17 -5.66 -46.84 2.25
CA LEU A 17 -5.38 -46.78 0.82
C LEU A 17 -5.85 -45.43 0.20
N LEU A 18 -7.03 -44.97 0.60
CA LEU A 18 -7.56 -43.68 0.18
C LEU A 18 -6.67 -42.50 0.67
N GLY A 19 -6.24 -42.57 1.94
CA GLY A 19 -5.31 -41.58 2.49
C GLY A 19 -3.96 -41.57 1.75
N LEU A 20 -3.44 -42.75 1.42
CA LEU A 20 -2.21 -42.90 0.65
C LEU A 20 -2.34 -42.30 -0.77
N CYS A 21 -3.47 -42.53 -1.45
CA CYS A 21 -3.76 -41.97 -2.74
C CYS A 21 -3.81 -40.43 -2.73
N VAL A 22 -4.40 -39.83 -1.69
CA VAL A 22 -4.47 -38.38 -1.52
C VAL A 22 -3.10 -37.76 -1.18
N ALA A 23 -2.26 -38.48 -0.41
CA ALA A 23 -0.94 -38.03 -0.02
C ALA A 23 0.13 -38.22 -1.11
N LEU A 24 -0.05 -39.14 -2.03
CA LEU A 24 0.92 -39.49 -3.07
C LEU A 24 1.40 -38.31 -3.93
N PRO A 25 0.54 -37.36 -4.37
CA PRO A 25 0.98 -36.19 -5.17
C PRO A 25 1.97 -35.31 -4.45
N SER A 26 1.94 -35.26 -3.12
CA SER A 26 2.86 -34.46 -2.32
C SER A 26 4.28 -35.07 -2.24
N ALA A 27 4.41 -36.36 -2.46
CA ALA A 27 5.69 -37.08 -2.46
C ALA A 27 6.34 -37.15 -3.85
N LEU A 28 5.60 -36.84 -4.92
CA LEU A 28 6.08 -36.93 -6.30
C LEU A 28 6.71 -35.61 -6.78
N SER A 29 7.78 -35.70 -7.61
CA SER A 29 8.39 -34.54 -8.26
C SER A 29 7.44 -33.90 -9.30
N ALA A 30 7.68 -32.63 -9.66
CA ALA A 30 6.83 -31.89 -10.60
C ALA A 30 6.71 -32.60 -11.98
N SER A 31 7.78 -33.22 -12.47
CA SER A 31 7.78 -33.97 -13.71
C SER A 31 6.96 -35.26 -13.65
N GLN A 32 6.98 -35.95 -12.53
CA GLN A 32 6.21 -37.18 -12.32
C GLN A 32 4.70 -36.91 -12.15
N ARG A 33 4.35 -35.73 -11.60
CA ARG A 33 2.93 -35.33 -11.47
C ARG A 33 2.23 -35.07 -12.79
N GLN A 34 2.96 -34.60 -13.80
CA GLN A 34 2.40 -34.37 -15.14
C GLN A 34 2.00 -35.64 -15.85
N SER A 35 2.52 -36.79 -15.46
CA SER A 35 2.14 -38.09 -16.01
C SER A 35 0.95 -38.76 -15.31
N LEU A 36 0.40 -38.14 -14.25
CA LEU A 36 -0.77 -38.67 -13.56
C LEU A 36 -2.06 -38.41 -14.36
N PRO A 37 -3.04 -39.32 -14.32
CA PRO A 37 -4.34 -39.12 -14.98
C PRO A 37 -5.06 -37.92 -14.40
N SER A 38 -5.87 -37.22 -15.22
CA SER A 38 -6.61 -35.98 -14.85
C SER A 38 -7.65 -36.17 -13.73
N TRP A 39 -8.09 -37.41 -13.45
CA TRP A 39 -8.99 -37.72 -12.35
C TRP A 39 -8.29 -37.84 -10.99
N PHE A 40 -6.94 -37.84 -10.97
CA PHE A 40 -6.16 -37.94 -9.74
C PHE A 40 -6.03 -36.61 -9.04
N PRO A 41 -6.12 -36.50 -7.70
CA PRO A 41 -5.96 -35.26 -6.98
C PRO A 41 -4.58 -34.64 -7.30
N SER A 42 -4.56 -33.45 -7.85
CA SER A 42 -3.31 -32.73 -8.18
C SER A 42 -2.86 -31.76 -7.08
N GLN A 43 -3.66 -31.62 -6.02
CA GLN A 43 -3.35 -30.73 -4.91
C GLN A 43 -2.16 -31.26 -4.12
N THR A 44 -1.16 -30.41 -3.95
CA THR A 44 0.02 -30.71 -3.12
C THR A 44 -0.02 -29.88 -1.86
N VAL A 45 0.47 -30.43 -0.77
CA VAL A 45 0.69 -29.67 0.46
C VAL A 45 1.83 -28.70 0.23
N ASN A 46 1.55 -27.39 0.38
CA ASN A 46 2.59 -26.37 0.32
C ASN A 46 3.43 -26.49 1.60
N LEU A 47 4.67 -26.94 1.43
CA LEU A 47 5.64 -27.03 2.50
C LEU A 47 6.08 -25.60 2.86
N GLY A 48 6.10 -25.31 4.16
CA GLY A 48 6.57 -24.01 4.65
C GLY A 48 8.05 -23.74 4.39
N LEU A 49 8.49 -22.55 4.70
CA LEU A 49 9.86 -22.05 4.52
C LEU A 49 10.92 -22.98 5.13
N ASP A 50 10.60 -23.58 6.28
CA ASP A 50 11.52 -24.46 7.02
C ASP A 50 11.86 -25.76 6.28
N LEU A 51 10.99 -26.20 5.38
CA LEU A 51 11.15 -27.47 4.65
C LEU A 51 11.56 -27.28 3.19
N GLN A 52 11.22 -26.16 2.57
CA GLN A 52 11.57 -25.87 1.17
C GLN A 52 12.74 -24.88 1.03
N GLY A 53 13.16 -24.22 2.12
CA GLY A 53 14.00 -23.06 2.07
C GLY A 53 13.25 -21.84 1.51
N GLY A 54 13.91 -20.70 1.48
CA GLY A 54 13.34 -19.49 0.89
C GLY A 54 13.86 -18.23 1.55
N VAL A 55 13.25 -17.10 1.18
CA VAL A 55 13.62 -15.78 1.66
C VAL A 55 12.59 -15.25 2.65
N TYR A 56 13.08 -14.74 3.76
CA TYR A 56 12.31 -14.03 4.77
C TYR A 56 12.67 -12.55 4.69
N VAL A 57 11.67 -11.68 4.55
CA VAL A 57 11.85 -10.22 4.49
C VAL A 57 10.97 -9.56 5.53
N LEU A 58 11.58 -8.73 6.37
CA LEU A 58 10.88 -7.87 7.31
C LEU A 58 10.86 -6.45 6.72
N LEU A 59 9.67 -5.92 6.46
CA LEU A 59 9.44 -4.58 5.96
C LEU A 59 8.91 -3.71 7.08
N GLN A 60 9.30 -2.45 7.10
CA GLN A 60 8.75 -1.44 7.98
C GLN A 60 7.92 -0.44 7.17
N ALA A 61 6.68 -0.19 7.59
CA ALA A 61 5.83 0.84 7.00
C ALA A 61 6.33 2.22 7.43
N ASN A 62 6.55 3.13 6.46
CA ASN A 62 6.96 4.50 6.76
C ASN A 62 5.74 5.35 7.14
N MET A 63 5.35 5.29 8.41
CA MET A 63 4.21 6.02 8.95
C MET A 63 4.39 7.53 8.93
N GLU A 64 5.64 8.02 9.02
CA GLU A 64 5.95 9.46 8.95
C GLU A 64 5.63 10.03 7.58
N GLU A 65 6.08 9.38 6.51
CA GLU A 65 5.78 9.80 5.15
C GLU A 65 4.28 9.72 4.85
N ALA A 66 3.61 8.69 5.35
CA ALA A 66 2.16 8.57 5.24
C ALA A 66 1.42 9.71 5.95
N LYS A 67 1.85 10.10 7.15
CA LYS A 67 1.30 11.26 7.88
C LYS A 67 1.56 12.57 7.12
N GLN A 68 2.75 12.76 6.58
CA GLN A 68 3.06 13.94 5.77
C GLN A 68 2.16 14.05 4.53
N SER A 69 1.94 12.93 3.83
CA SER A 69 1.02 12.90 2.68
C SER A 69 -0.42 13.25 3.11
N LEU A 70 -0.89 12.70 4.23
CA LEU A 70 -2.19 13.03 4.80
C LEU A 70 -2.34 14.53 5.08
N TRP A 71 -1.34 15.15 5.69
CA TRP A 71 -1.36 16.59 5.97
C TRP A 71 -1.32 17.44 4.70
N GLN A 72 -0.64 17.00 3.64
CA GLN A 72 -0.66 17.66 2.34
C GLN A 72 -2.04 17.61 1.70
N ASP A 73 -2.72 16.47 1.76
CA ASP A 73 -4.07 16.29 1.23
C ASP A 73 -5.09 17.18 1.96
N ILE A 74 -5.04 17.22 3.29
CA ILE A 74 -5.90 18.11 4.09
C ILE A 74 -5.59 19.58 3.81
N ARG A 75 -4.31 19.93 3.70
CA ARG A 75 -3.88 21.30 3.37
C ARG A 75 -4.46 21.75 2.03
N SER A 76 -4.35 20.91 0.99
CA SER A 76 -4.84 21.25 -0.35
C SER A 76 -6.36 21.31 -0.39
N GLY A 77 -7.06 20.36 0.25
CA GLY A 77 -8.51 20.36 0.36
C GLY A 77 -9.05 21.54 1.15
N ALA A 78 -8.44 21.87 2.29
CA ALA A 78 -8.82 23.03 3.09
C ALA A 78 -8.57 24.35 2.33
N ALA A 79 -7.44 24.46 1.61
CA ALA A 79 -7.13 25.64 0.80
C ALA A 79 -8.16 25.84 -0.34
N ALA A 80 -8.61 24.76 -0.99
CA ALA A 80 -9.65 24.82 -2.02
C ALA A 80 -10.99 25.27 -1.44
N ALA A 81 -11.45 24.64 -0.35
CA ALA A 81 -12.71 24.98 0.30
C ALA A 81 -12.74 26.40 0.87
N LEU A 82 -11.63 26.87 1.46
CA LEU A 82 -11.48 28.22 1.95
C LEU A 82 -11.51 29.26 0.81
N ARG A 83 -10.93 28.92 -0.34
CA ARG A 83 -10.96 29.78 -1.52
C ARG A 83 -12.39 29.93 -2.06
N GLU A 84 -13.17 28.85 -2.10
CA GLU A 84 -14.58 28.89 -2.47
C GLU A 84 -15.41 29.73 -1.47
N ALA A 85 -15.06 29.66 -0.19
CA ALA A 85 -15.68 30.50 0.84
C ALA A 85 -15.22 31.98 0.81
N GLY A 86 -14.29 32.34 -0.10
CA GLY A 86 -13.75 33.70 -0.22
C GLY A 86 -12.80 34.11 0.90
N THR A 87 -12.20 33.13 1.59
CA THR A 87 -11.31 33.36 2.74
C THR A 87 -9.92 32.78 2.45
N PHE A 88 -8.89 33.54 2.74
CA PHE A 88 -7.50 33.13 2.47
C PHE A 88 -6.70 33.13 3.77
N PRO A 89 -5.98 32.05 4.08
CA PRO A 89 -5.07 32.04 5.21
C PRO A 89 -3.83 32.88 4.90
N LEU A 90 -3.31 33.60 5.88
CA LEU A 90 -2.03 34.34 5.80
C LEU A 90 -0.85 33.37 5.71
N SER A 91 -0.92 32.29 6.48
CA SER A 91 0.07 31.23 6.45
C SER A 91 -0.53 29.87 6.79
N VAL A 92 0.06 28.79 6.26
CA VAL A 92 -0.26 27.42 6.60
C VAL A 92 1.02 26.69 6.94
N VAL A 93 1.17 26.32 8.20
CA VAL A 93 2.34 25.61 8.71
C VAL A 93 1.93 24.17 9.01
N GLY A 94 2.63 23.21 8.40
CA GLY A 94 2.48 21.78 8.70
C GLY A 94 3.56 21.31 9.67
N GLY A 95 3.20 20.43 10.59
CA GLY A 95 4.12 19.74 11.49
C GLY A 95 3.68 18.30 11.71
N ASP A 96 4.49 17.52 12.44
CA ASP A 96 4.22 16.10 12.69
C ASP A 96 2.88 15.84 13.39
N LYS A 97 2.39 16.84 14.13
CA LYS A 97 1.16 16.74 14.94
C LYS A 97 -0.08 17.36 14.28
N GLY A 98 0.07 17.99 13.11
CA GLY A 98 -1.07 18.60 12.45
C GLY A 98 -0.73 19.84 11.62
N LEU A 99 -1.80 20.54 11.22
CA LEU A 99 -1.73 21.77 10.44
C LEU A 99 -2.16 22.95 11.30
N THR A 100 -1.51 24.09 11.08
CA THR A 100 -1.86 25.38 11.70
C THR A 100 -2.11 26.40 10.57
N PHE A 101 -3.32 26.92 10.53
CA PHE A 101 -3.76 27.96 9.61
C PHE A 101 -3.81 29.28 10.40
N THR A 102 -3.19 30.32 9.89
CA THR A 102 -3.22 31.67 10.48
C THR A 102 -4.03 32.58 9.59
N PHE A 103 -4.95 33.35 10.18
CA PHE A 103 -5.83 34.28 9.51
C PHE A 103 -5.68 35.68 10.12
N GLU A 104 -6.26 36.69 9.46
CA GLU A 104 -6.38 38.03 10.04
C GLU A 104 -7.32 38.06 11.24
N ASP A 105 -7.08 38.96 12.20
CA ASP A 105 -7.87 39.06 13.45
C ASP A 105 -9.37 39.36 13.21
N LYS A 106 -9.73 39.88 12.02
CA LYS A 106 -11.13 40.20 11.64
C LYS A 106 -11.80 39.08 10.82
N ALA A 107 -11.14 37.96 10.58
CA ALA A 107 -11.68 36.89 9.75
C ALA A 107 -12.86 36.20 10.49
N PRO A 108 -13.88 35.72 9.75
CA PRO A 108 -15.04 35.04 10.32
C PRO A 108 -14.66 33.62 10.80
N MET A 109 -14.06 33.53 11.99
CA MET A 109 -13.46 32.30 12.51
C MET A 109 -14.42 31.13 12.61
N GLU A 110 -15.71 31.39 12.90
CA GLU A 110 -16.72 30.35 13.02
C GLU A 110 -16.95 29.64 11.67
N LYS A 111 -17.13 30.44 10.59
CA LYS A 111 -17.31 29.90 9.23
C LYS A 111 -16.05 29.18 8.74
N ILE A 112 -14.87 29.72 9.03
CA ILE A 112 -13.58 29.11 8.68
C ILE A 112 -13.43 27.75 9.36
N THR A 113 -13.72 27.70 10.65
CA THR A 113 -13.62 26.48 11.45
C THR A 113 -14.59 25.40 10.95
N GLU A 114 -15.81 25.79 10.58
CA GLU A 114 -16.81 24.89 10.02
C GLU A 114 -16.37 24.36 8.64
N THR A 115 -15.87 25.24 7.77
CA THR A 115 -15.34 24.85 6.45
C THR A 115 -14.19 23.86 6.58
N ILE A 116 -13.22 24.15 7.45
CA ILE A 116 -12.06 23.25 7.67
C ILE A 116 -12.51 21.92 8.29
N ARG A 117 -13.48 21.96 9.22
CA ARG A 117 -14.04 20.73 9.82
C ARG A 117 -14.77 19.88 8.79
N GLY A 118 -15.48 20.49 7.85
CA GLY A 118 -16.14 19.79 6.74
C GLY A 118 -15.16 19.03 5.85
N VAL A 119 -13.98 19.60 5.61
CA VAL A 119 -12.92 18.95 4.83
C VAL A 119 -12.19 17.88 5.65
N ALA A 120 -11.85 18.18 6.90
CA ALA A 120 -11.09 17.27 7.76
C ALA A 120 -11.89 16.02 8.14
N GLY A 121 -13.18 16.19 8.45
CA GLY A 121 -14.04 15.09 8.91
C GLY A 121 -13.97 14.82 10.41
N ASN A 122 -14.58 13.73 10.85
CA ASN A 122 -14.79 13.44 12.28
C ASN A 122 -13.55 12.88 13.00
N ASP A 123 -12.57 12.40 12.25
CA ASP A 123 -11.33 11.82 12.81
C ASP A 123 -10.33 12.89 13.25
N TYR A 124 -10.67 14.16 13.03
CA TYR A 124 -9.80 15.30 13.34
C TYR A 124 -10.41 16.22 14.40
N VAL A 125 -9.52 16.81 15.17
CA VAL A 125 -9.84 17.86 16.14
C VAL A 125 -9.46 19.19 15.53
N VAL A 126 -10.44 20.05 15.32
CA VAL A 126 -10.24 21.42 14.83
C VAL A 126 -10.45 22.38 16.00
N LYS A 127 -9.39 23.10 16.39
CA LYS A 127 -9.41 24.12 17.45
C LYS A 127 -9.12 25.48 16.84
N ALA A 128 -9.95 26.46 17.14
CA ALA A 128 -9.76 27.85 16.74
C ALA A 128 -9.45 28.69 17.97
N ASP A 129 -8.44 29.55 17.84
CA ASP A 129 -8.02 30.52 18.88
C ASP A 129 -7.39 31.74 18.20
N GLN A 130 -7.88 32.94 18.52
CA GLN A 130 -7.35 34.27 18.16
C GLN A 130 -6.71 34.34 16.75
N GLY A 131 -7.48 34.04 15.69
CA GLY A 131 -6.99 34.09 14.30
C GLY A 131 -6.19 32.84 13.86
N VAL A 132 -6.08 31.83 14.70
CA VAL A 132 -5.36 30.59 14.41
C VAL A 132 -6.28 29.39 14.49
N VAL A 133 -6.30 28.58 13.43
CA VAL A 133 -7.00 27.29 13.42
C VAL A 133 -5.97 26.16 13.37
N ARG A 134 -6.05 25.27 14.37
CA ARG A 134 -5.21 24.07 14.44
C ARG A 134 -6.05 22.85 14.15
N VAL A 135 -5.53 22.02 13.24
CA VAL A 135 -6.12 20.74 12.85
C VAL A 135 -5.16 19.64 13.28
N SER A 136 -5.61 18.71 14.07
CA SER A 136 -4.84 17.55 14.52
C SER A 136 -5.68 16.29 14.43
N LEU A 137 -5.07 15.12 14.34
CA LEU A 137 -5.79 13.85 14.49
C LEU A 137 -6.33 13.72 15.92
N SER A 138 -7.54 13.19 16.05
CA SER A 138 -8.06 12.75 17.34
C SER A 138 -7.34 11.45 17.75
N GLU A 139 -7.42 11.06 19.02
CA GLU A 139 -6.85 9.78 19.46
C GLU A 139 -7.44 8.58 18.71
N THR A 140 -8.74 8.64 18.43
CA THR A 140 -9.44 7.65 17.61
C THR A 140 -8.98 7.71 16.16
N GLY A 141 -8.88 8.92 15.59
CA GLY A 141 -8.41 9.14 14.22
C GLY A 141 -6.97 8.65 14.00
N GLU A 142 -6.08 8.80 14.97
CA GLU A 142 -4.72 8.28 14.87
C GLU A 142 -4.70 6.75 14.83
N LYS A 143 -5.48 6.08 15.68
CA LYS A 143 -5.61 4.61 15.67
C LYS A 143 -6.22 4.09 14.36
N THR A 144 -7.24 4.79 13.87
CA THR A 144 -7.89 4.45 12.58
C THR A 144 -6.91 4.62 11.43
N PHE A 145 -6.19 5.74 11.39
CA PHE A 145 -5.17 6.01 10.38
C PHE A 145 -4.07 4.94 10.34
N GLU A 146 -3.50 4.60 11.51
CA GLU A 146 -2.47 3.56 11.61
C GLU A 146 -2.97 2.21 11.08
N LYS A 147 -4.19 1.83 11.45
CA LYS A 147 -4.81 0.59 11.00
C LYS A 147 -5.07 0.59 9.49
N ASP A 148 -5.64 1.66 8.96
CA ASP A 148 -5.98 1.77 7.53
C ASP A 148 -4.72 1.82 6.65
N MET A 149 -3.68 2.52 7.11
CA MET A 149 -2.40 2.55 6.40
C MET A 149 -1.73 1.19 6.38
N MET A 150 -1.75 0.46 7.50
CA MET A 150 -1.22 -0.90 7.55
C MET A 150 -2.01 -1.84 6.64
N GLN A 151 -3.34 -1.75 6.64
CA GLN A 151 -4.19 -2.57 5.77
C GLN A 151 -3.89 -2.28 4.29
N LYS A 152 -3.80 -1.00 3.90
CA LYS A 152 -3.43 -0.59 2.54
C LYS A 152 -2.04 -1.10 2.14
N ALA A 153 -1.07 -1.05 3.05
CA ALA A 153 0.27 -1.57 2.81
C ALA A 153 0.25 -3.08 2.55
N LEU A 154 -0.48 -3.85 3.38
CA LEU A 154 -0.65 -5.30 3.21
C LEU A 154 -1.32 -5.63 1.88
N ASP A 155 -2.38 -4.93 1.52
CA ASP A 155 -3.13 -5.18 0.28
C ASP A 155 -2.28 -4.81 -0.95
N THR A 156 -1.54 -3.70 -0.90
CA THR A 156 -0.60 -3.31 -1.95
C THR A 156 0.49 -4.35 -2.14
N LEU A 157 1.06 -4.86 -1.04
CA LEU A 157 2.07 -5.92 -1.10
C LEU A 157 1.50 -7.20 -1.70
N ARG A 158 0.31 -7.63 -1.29
CA ARG A 158 -0.35 -8.82 -1.85
C ARG A 158 -0.58 -8.71 -3.35
N VAL A 159 -1.09 -7.57 -3.82
CA VAL A 159 -1.30 -7.32 -5.25
C VAL A 159 0.02 -7.41 -6.01
N ARG A 160 1.06 -6.71 -5.57
CA ARG A 160 2.38 -6.73 -6.21
C ARG A 160 2.99 -8.12 -6.26
N LEU A 161 2.88 -8.86 -5.16
CA LEU A 161 3.44 -10.20 -5.07
C LEU A 161 2.70 -11.20 -5.97
N ASN A 162 1.38 -11.08 -6.08
CA ASN A 162 0.58 -11.90 -6.99
C ASN A 162 0.95 -11.68 -8.46
N GLU A 163 1.25 -10.42 -8.85
CA GLU A 163 1.67 -10.08 -10.21
C GLU A 163 3.02 -10.69 -10.60
N THR A 164 3.87 -11.02 -9.63
CA THR A 164 5.20 -11.59 -9.91
C THR A 164 5.17 -13.07 -10.28
N GLY A 165 4.04 -13.74 -10.14
CA GLY A 165 3.90 -15.17 -10.40
C GLY A 165 4.69 -16.06 -9.41
N LEU A 166 5.17 -15.49 -8.30
CA LEU A 166 5.81 -16.24 -7.23
C LEU A 166 4.78 -17.13 -6.53
N LYS A 167 5.22 -18.34 -6.17
CA LYS A 167 4.36 -19.31 -5.50
C LYS A 167 4.00 -18.80 -4.10
N GLU A 168 2.74 -18.46 -3.90
CA GLU A 168 2.04 -18.21 -2.63
C GLU A 168 2.89 -17.55 -1.53
N PRO A 169 3.31 -16.28 -1.69
CA PRO A 169 4.03 -15.58 -0.64
C PRO A 169 3.10 -15.38 0.57
N SER A 170 3.62 -15.61 1.77
CA SER A 170 2.90 -15.31 3.00
C SER A 170 3.18 -13.87 3.42
N VAL A 171 2.14 -13.06 3.59
CA VAL A 171 2.23 -11.65 4.02
C VAL A 171 1.45 -11.49 5.32
N GLN A 172 2.14 -11.16 6.40
CA GLN A 172 1.56 -11.04 7.74
C GLN A 172 2.03 -9.77 8.43
N GLN A 173 1.11 -9.10 9.11
CA GLN A 173 1.46 -7.98 9.98
C GLN A 173 2.16 -8.50 11.24
N GLN A 174 3.23 -7.84 11.64
CA GLN A 174 3.96 -8.10 12.88
C GLN A 174 4.08 -6.81 13.70
N GLY A 175 3.36 -6.74 14.81
CA GLY A 175 3.33 -5.51 15.60
C GLY A 175 2.52 -4.38 14.97
N LYS A 176 2.96 -3.13 15.15
CA LYS A 176 2.23 -1.94 14.69
C LYS A 176 2.59 -1.50 13.26
N ASP A 177 3.85 -1.59 12.90
CA ASP A 177 4.45 -0.99 11.69
C ASP A 177 5.30 -1.97 10.86
N LEU A 178 5.41 -3.22 11.30
CA LEU A 178 6.19 -4.24 10.62
C LEU A 178 5.30 -5.18 9.81
N ILE A 179 5.79 -5.59 8.66
CA ILE A 179 5.18 -6.57 7.77
C ILE A 179 6.21 -7.66 7.48
N ASN A 180 5.85 -8.86 7.84
CA ASN A 180 6.62 -10.06 7.56
C ASN A 180 6.17 -10.65 6.23
N VAL A 181 7.11 -10.84 5.31
CA VAL A 181 6.87 -11.47 4.01
C VAL A 181 7.78 -12.67 3.86
N GLN A 182 7.19 -13.83 3.55
CA GLN A 182 7.91 -15.08 3.36
C GLN A 182 7.73 -15.57 1.93
N PHE A 183 8.83 -15.95 1.30
CA PHE A 183 8.88 -16.43 -0.08
C PHE A 183 9.42 -17.86 -0.10
N PRO A 184 8.57 -18.87 -0.06
CA PRO A 184 9.02 -20.27 -0.10
C PRO A 184 9.60 -20.60 -1.48
N GLY A 185 10.72 -21.33 -1.49
CA GLY A 185 11.36 -21.81 -2.71
C GLY A 185 12.00 -20.73 -3.58
N VAL A 186 12.33 -19.57 -3.01
CA VAL A 186 13.10 -18.50 -3.67
C VAL A 186 14.48 -18.44 -3.04
N ASP A 187 15.53 -18.57 -3.84
CA ASP A 187 16.92 -18.60 -3.37
C ASP A 187 17.61 -17.23 -3.50
N ASP A 188 17.07 -16.30 -4.30
CA ASP A 188 17.69 -15.01 -4.56
C ASP A 188 16.96 -13.85 -3.87
N PRO A 189 17.53 -13.29 -2.77
CA PRO A 189 16.99 -12.14 -2.08
C PRO A 189 17.01 -10.85 -2.91
N SER A 190 17.92 -10.72 -3.88
CA SER A 190 18.08 -9.50 -4.68
C SER A 190 16.86 -9.28 -5.56
N ARG A 191 16.34 -10.35 -6.16
CA ARG A 191 15.11 -10.32 -6.95
C ARG A 191 13.92 -9.82 -6.15
N ILE A 192 13.82 -10.23 -4.88
CA ILE A 192 12.74 -9.79 -3.99
C ILE A 192 12.87 -8.30 -3.66
N LYS A 193 14.09 -7.82 -3.41
CA LYS A 193 14.33 -6.39 -3.17
C LYS A 193 13.93 -5.54 -4.38
N ASP A 194 14.22 -5.99 -5.59
CA ASP A 194 13.84 -5.28 -6.82
C ASP A 194 12.31 -5.20 -7.00
N ILE A 195 11.60 -6.27 -6.67
CA ILE A 195 10.14 -6.33 -6.75
C ILE A 195 9.50 -5.39 -5.72
N LEU A 196 9.97 -5.46 -4.47
CA LEU A 196 9.43 -4.67 -3.37
C LEU A 196 9.86 -3.19 -3.42
N GLY A 197 11.07 -2.92 -3.92
CA GLY A 197 11.65 -1.58 -3.98
C GLY A 197 11.10 -0.68 -5.09
N ARG A 198 10.38 -1.23 -6.07
CA ARG A 198 9.77 -0.43 -7.14
C ARG A 198 8.53 0.29 -6.60
N THR A 199 8.71 1.53 -6.17
CA THR A 199 7.61 2.42 -5.80
C THR A 199 7.23 3.26 -7.00
N ALA A 200 6.03 3.04 -7.56
CA ALA A 200 5.46 3.91 -8.56
C ALA A 200 4.32 4.72 -7.93
N LYS A 201 4.52 6.02 -7.77
CA LYS A 201 3.44 6.94 -7.40
C LYS A 201 2.81 7.46 -8.69
N LEU A 202 1.54 7.14 -8.91
CA LEU A 202 0.79 7.74 -10.01
C LEU A 202 0.38 9.15 -9.60
N SER A 203 0.79 10.14 -10.38
CA SER A 203 0.36 11.52 -10.22
C SER A 203 -0.14 12.06 -11.56
N PHE A 204 -1.24 12.80 -11.53
CA PHE A 204 -1.79 13.46 -12.70
C PHE A 204 -1.40 14.93 -12.63
N HIS A 205 -0.90 15.46 -13.74
CA HIS A 205 -0.50 16.86 -13.86
C HIS A 205 -1.09 17.45 -15.15
N LEU A 206 -1.44 18.71 -15.10
CA LEU A 206 -1.79 19.44 -16.30
C LEU A 206 -0.52 19.76 -17.08
N VAL A 207 -0.56 19.60 -18.39
CA VAL A 207 0.57 19.90 -19.28
C VAL A 207 0.39 21.30 -19.86
N ASP A 208 1.42 22.11 -19.79
CA ASP A 208 1.47 23.39 -20.49
C ASP A 208 2.06 23.14 -21.89
N GLU A 209 1.18 23.03 -22.89
CA GLU A 209 1.57 22.73 -24.28
C GLU A 209 2.43 23.82 -24.88
N THR A 210 2.18 25.09 -24.55
CA THR A 210 2.90 26.23 -25.12
C THR A 210 4.34 26.28 -24.64
N LEU A 211 4.56 26.03 -23.36
CA LEU A 211 5.90 25.93 -22.78
C LEU A 211 6.61 24.63 -23.16
N SER A 212 5.88 23.53 -23.29
CA SER A 212 6.45 22.25 -23.67
C SER A 212 7.09 22.27 -25.06
N GLN A 213 6.47 22.97 -26.02
CA GLN A 213 7.02 23.12 -27.38
C GLN A 213 8.26 24.04 -27.43
N THR A 214 8.39 24.99 -26.50
CA THR A 214 9.47 25.99 -26.50
C THR A 214 10.56 25.66 -25.49
N TYR A 215 10.30 24.68 -24.58
CA TYR A 215 11.22 24.37 -23.50
C TYR A 215 12.50 23.70 -24.02
N ASN A 216 13.61 24.35 -23.72
CA ASN A 216 14.93 23.74 -23.76
C ASN A 216 15.56 23.84 -22.36
N GLN A 217 16.55 23.04 -22.07
CA GLN A 217 17.19 23.00 -20.73
C GLN A 217 17.78 24.33 -20.25
N SER A 218 17.84 25.32 -21.12
CA SER A 218 18.36 26.67 -20.83
C SER A 218 17.30 27.61 -20.27
N ILE A 219 16.01 27.26 -20.34
CA ILE A 219 14.92 28.12 -19.88
C ILE A 219 14.65 27.84 -18.40
N ARG A 220 14.71 28.89 -17.58
CA ARG A 220 14.36 28.81 -16.16
C ARG A 220 12.84 28.80 -16.02
N LEU A 221 12.30 27.68 -15.54
CA LEU A 221 10.86 27.54 -15.29
C LEU A 221 10.44 28.31 -14.04
N PRO A 222 9.21 28.87 -14.03
CA PRO A 222 8.61 29.40 -12.80
C PRO A 222 8.55 28.34 -11.71
N ALA A 223 8.60 28.78 -10.44
CA ALA A 223 8.60 27.85 -9.29
C ALA A 223 7.36 26.93 -9.18
N SER A 224 6.28 27.28 -9.87
CA SER A 224 5.03 26.48 -9.93
C SER A 224 5.05 25.41 -11.03
N LYS A 225 6.08 25.36 -11.88
CA LYS A 225 6.15 24.46 -13.02
C LYS A 225 7.38 23.56 -12.95
N MET A 226 7.21 22.32 -13.35
CA MET A 226 8.27 21.29 -13.33
C MET A 226 8.41 20.66 -14.71
N ALA A 227 9.64 20.50 -15.19
CA ALA A 227 9.92 19.74 -16.40
C ALA A 227 10.12 18.26 -16.05
N LEU A 228 9.34 17.39 -16.65
CA LEU A 228 9.53 15.96 -16.61
C LEU A 228 10.02 15.47 -17.98
N SER A 229 11.15 14.77 -17.99
CA SER A 229 11.56 14.06 -19.19
C SER A 229 10.74 12.79 -19.28
N MET A 230 9.80 12.72 -20.19
CA MET A 230 9.26 11.41 -20.60
C MET A 230 10.36 10.66 -21.34
N LYS A 231 10.52 9.39 -21.00
CA LYS A 231 11.33 8.43 -21.76
C LYS A 231 10.36 7.52 -22.51
N PRO A 232 9.88 7.92 -23.71
CA PRO A 232 9.29 6.94 -24.61
C PRO A 232 10.44 6.23 -25.31
N GLU A 233 10.23 5.00 -25.71
CA GLU A 233 11.07 4.36 -26.75
C GLU A 233 10.99 5.23 -28.02
N GLY A 234 12.01 6.03 -28.28
CA GLY A 234 12.10 6.97 -29.40
C GLY A 234 11.85 8.43 -28.99
N ASP A 235 12.72 9.31 -29.37
CA ASP A 235 12.79 10.79 -29.22
C ASP A 235 11.92 11.41 -28.12
N ALA A 236 12.54 11.61 -26.97
CA ALA A 236 11.89 12.18 -25.79
C ALA A 236 11.70 13.70 -25.98
N MET A 237 10.47 14.16 -26.18
CA MET A 237 10.13 15.57 -26.00
C MET A 237 9.96 15.87 -24.49
N PRO A 238 10.61 16.90 -23.96
CA PRO A 238 10.37 17.32 -22.58
C PRO A 238 8.95 17.88 -22.43
N MET A 239 8.19 17.37 -21.44
CA MET A 239 6.91 17.95 -21.07
C MET A 239 7.06 18.88 -19.88
N VAL A 240 6.48 20.07 -19.97
CA VAL A 240 6.40 21.03 -18.85
C VAL A 240 5.04 20.89 -18.18
N LEU A 241 5.06 20.64 -16.88
CA LEU A 241 3.86 20.46 -16.06
C LEU A 241 3.53 21.75 -15.31
N VAL A 242 2.24 21.98 -15.11
CA VAL A 242 1.69 23.14 -14.38
C VAL A 242 1.46 22.80 -12.92
#